data_a4c904010a0ae9be3c8d714077c668d5
#
_entry.id   a4c904010a0ae9be3c8d714077c668d5
#
_cell.length_a   1.000
_cell.length_b   1.000
_cell.length_c   1.000
_cell.angle_alpha   90.00
_cell.angle_beta   90.00
_cell.angle_gamma   90.00
#
_symmetry.space_group_name_H-M   'P 1'
#
loop_
_entity.id
_entity.type
_entity.pdbx_description
1 polymer ?
#
loop_
_entity_poly.entity_id
_entity_poly.type
_entity_poly.pdbx_seq_one_letter_code
_entity_poly.pdbx_strand_id
1 'polypeptide(L)'
;FIIWLFYKLNPGAKLMKSKEKPDVFFTEEEEIIKTRDIQRLIDKALHKKNYRLAVRYYYLLVLKRLTDAELIEYEFDKTNSDYFAEITSEELHTGFRKATTIYDYIWYGNFTVTETDFNKAQAIFKNLEHSIPKTT
;
A
#
# COMPACT_ATOMS: atom_id res chain seq x y z
N PHE A 1 -3.23 -10.70 4.46
CA PHE A 1 -4.28 -11.08 5.45
C PHE A 1 -3.95 -12.40 6.16
N ILE A 2 -3.64 -13.44 5.39
CA ILE A 2 -3.30 -14.74 5.98
C ILE A 2 -2.07 -14.64 6.89
N ILE A 3 -1.06 -13.89 6.48
CA ILE A 3 0.14 -13.68 7.28
C ILE A 3 -0.19 -12.93 8.56
N TRP A 4 -1.05 -11.90 8.46
CA TRP A 4 -1.50 -11.16 9.64
C TRP A 4 -2.26 -12.07 10.61
N LEU A 5 -3.16 -12.90 10.09
CA LEU A 5 -3.92 -13.83 10.90
C LEU A 5 -2.99 -14.82 11.59
N PHE A 6 -1.99 -15.31 10.88
CA PHE A 6 -1.01 -16.23 11.43
C PHE A 6 -0.29 -15.61 12.62
N TYR A 7 0.15 -14.37 12.49
CA TYR A 7 0.81 -13.67 13.59
C TYR A 7 -0.11 -13.48 14.79
N LYS A 8 -1.37 -13.23 14.51
CA LYS A 8 -2.36 -13.04 15.57
C LYS A 8 -2.55 -14.33 16.37
N LEU A 9 -2.57 -15.47 15.68
CA LEU A 9 -2.80 -16.77 16.30
C LEU A 9 -1.53 -17.38 16.90
N ASN A 10 -0.36 -16.89 16.53
CA ASN A 10 0.91 -17.45 16.97
C ASN A 10 1.84 -16.36 17.48
N PRO A 11 1.67 -15.90 18.73
CA PRO A 11 2.46 -14.80 19.27
C PRO A 11 3.96 -15.04 19.28
N GLY A 12 4.39 -16.28 19.48
CA GLY A 12 5.81 -16.60 19.48
C GLY A 12 6.47 -16.35 18.13
N ALA A 13 5.81 -16.80 17.07
CA ALA A 13 6.29 -16.57 15.71
C ALA A 13 6.30 -15.08 15.39
N LYS A 14 5.30 -14.36 15.83
CA LYS A 14 5.23 -12.92 15.63
C LYS A 14 6.40 -12.21 16.28
N LEU A 15 6.70 -12.56 17.52
CA LEU A 15 7.81 -11.95 18.25
C LEU A 15 9.13 -12.19 17.55
N MET A 16 9.36 -13.38 17.04
CA MET A 16 10.61 -13.71 16.37
C MET A 16 10.75 -13.02 15.03
N LYS A 17 9.68 -12.97 14.25
CA LYS A 17 9.74 -12.40 12.90
C LYS A 17 9.66 -10.90 12.88
N SER A 18 8.82 -10.31 13.69
CA SER A 18 8.64 -8.86 13.68
C SER A 18 9.84 -8.11 14.25
N LYS A 19 10.72 -8.80 14.96
CA LYS A 19 11.85 -8.16 15.59
C LYS A 19 12.94 -7.71 14.63
N GLU A 20 13.16 -8.43 13.53
CA GLU A 20 14.30 -8.17 12.66
C GLU A 20 13.93 -7.54 11.32
N LYS A 21 12.87 -7.98 10.69
CA LYS A 21 12.52 -7.50 9.35
C LYS A 21 11.32 -6.58 9.30
N PRO A 22 10.17 -6.94 9.90
CA PRO A 22 8.98 -6.09 9.80
C PRO A 22 9.14 -4.72 10.46
N ASP A 23 9.85 -4.64 11.58
CA ASP A 23 10.01 -3.36 12.28
C ASP A 23 10.74 -2.34 11.41
N VAL A 24 11.87 -2.74 10.83
CA VAL A 24 12.64 -1.86 9.96
C VAL A 24 11.83 -1.51 8.72
N PHE A 25 11.16 -2.48 8.14
CA PHE A 25 10.38 -2.29 6.92
C PHE A 25 9.22 -1.32 7.15
N PHE A 26 8.43 -1.54 8.19
CA PHE A 26 7.29 -0.68 8.48
C PHE A 26 7.72 0.73 8.88
N THR A 27 8.81 0.86 9.63
CA THR A 27 9.35 2.16 9.99
C THR A 27 9.74 2.96 8.76
N GLU A 28 10.36 2.30 7.79
CA GLU A 28 10.75 2.92 6.53
C GLU A 28 9.52 3.36 5.73
N GLU A 29 8.49 2.53 5.65
CA GLU A 29 7.24 2.89 4.99
C GLU A 29 6.56 4.07 5.67
N GLU A 30 6.51 4.05 6.99
CA GLU A 30 5.92 5.14 7.75
C GLU A 30 6.65 6.45 7.49
N GLU A 31 7.98 6.42 7.43
CA GLU A 31 8.77 7.60 7.11
C GLU A 31 8.48 8.09 5.70
N ILE A 32 8.36 7.20 4.73
CA ILE A 32 8.02 7.58 3.36
C ILE A 32 6.69 8.31 3.31
N ILE A 33 5.68 7.82 4.00
CA ILE A 33 4.35 8.43 4.01
C ILE A 33 4.36 9.79 4.68
N LYS A 34 5.11 9.94 5.75
CA LYS A 34 5.09 11.17 6.55
C LYS A 34 6.04 12.27 6.05
N THR A 35 7.18 11.91 5.52
CA THR A 35 8.26 12.88 5.30
C THR A 35 8.79 12.98 3.89
N ARG A 36 8.44 12.05 3.01
CA ARG A 36 9.04 12.01 1.67
C ARG A 36 8.06 12.33 0.57
N ASP A 37 8.61 12.84 -0.53
CA ASP A 37 7.84 13.03 -1.76
C ASP A 37 7.71 11.67 -2.45
N ILE A 38 6.59 11.03 -2.24
CA ILE A 38 6.35 9.68 -2.76
C ILE A 38 6.33 9.67 -4.28
N GLN A 39 5.84 10.74 -4.90
CA GLN A 39 5.81 10.82 -6.36
C GLN A 39 7.23 10.76 -6.93
N ARG A 40 8.17 11.41 -6.27
CA ARG A 40 9.59 11.38 -6.70
C ARG A 40 10.13 9.95 -6.60
N LEU A 41 9.75 9.23 -5.57
CA LEU A 41 10.19 7.84 -5.41
C LEU A 41 9.62 6.95 -6.49
N ILE A 42 8.35 7.18 -6.88
CA ILE A 42 7.74 6.45 -7.99
C ILE A 42 8.51 6.71 -9.27
N ASP A 43 8.78 7.98 -9.57
CA ASP A 43 9.47 8.36 -10.79
C ASP A 43 10.87 7.76 -10.84
N LYS A 44 11.57 7.75 -9.72
CA LYS A 44 12.90 7.15 -9.62
C LYS A 44 12.86 5.66 -9.88
N ALA A 45 11.88 4.96 -9.32
CA ALA A 45 11.71 3.53 -9.54
C ALA A 45 11.41 3.23 -11.01
N LEU A 46 10.57 4.04 -11.64
CA LEU A 46 10.25 3.90 -13.06
C LEU A 46 11.46 4.14 -13.94
N HIS A 47 12.27 5.14 -13.59
CA HIS A 47 13.49 5.43 -14.32
C HIS A 47 14.45 4.23 -14.31
N LYS A 48 14.48 3.50 -13.21
CA LYS A 48 15.29 2.30 -13.07
C LYS A 48 14.58 1.05 -13.59
N LYS A 49 13.40 1.19 -14.15
CA LYS A 49 12.57 0.09 -14.62
C LYS A 49 12.24 -0.93 -13.52
N ASN A 50 12.19 -0.46 -12.30
CA ASN A 50 11.79 -1.29 -11.17
C ASN A 50 10.29 -1.12 -10.93
N TYR A 51 9.51 -1.79 -11.77
CA TYR A 51 8.06 -1.61 -11.78
C TYR A 51 7.39 -2.15 -10.53
N ARG A 52 7.90 -3.22 -9.96
CA ARG A 52 7.36 -3.75 -8.70
C ARG A 52 7.48 -2.71 -7.59
N LEU A 53 8.65 -2.10 -7.46
CA LEU A 53 8.86 -1.08 -6.44
C LEU A 53 8.02 0.18 -6.71
N ALA A 54 7.85 0.54 -7.99
CA ALA A 54 7.00 1.67 -8.36
C ALA A 54 5.56 1.43 -7.94
N VAL A 55 5.05 0.21 -8.11
CA VAL A 55 3.70 -0.14 -7.65
C VAL A 55 3.60 -0.01 -6.14
N ARG A 56 4.61 -0.45 -5.42
CA ARG A 56 4.62 -0.33 -3.96
C ARG A 56 4.54 1.13 -3.52
N TYR A 57 5.38 1.97 -4.09
CA TYR A 57 5.35 3.39 -3.74
C TYR A 57 4.02 4.05 -4.12
N TYR A 58 3.46 3.64 -5.26
CA TYR A 58 2.17 4.19 -5.67
C TYR A 58 1.06 3.80 -4.70
N TYR A 59 1.09 2.56 -4.22
CA TYR A 59 0.13 2.12 -3.21
C TYR A 59 0.27 2.93 -1.92
N LEU A 60 1.51 3.21 -1.51
CA LEU A 60 1.76 4.06 -0.35
C LEU A 60 1.23 5.48 -0.58
N LEU A 61 1.34 5.99 -1.81
CA LEU A 61 0.77 7.29 -2.15
C LEU A 61 -0.75 7.29 -1.98
N VAL A 62 -1.41 6.22 -2.39
CA VAL A 62 -2.85 6.07 -2.20
C VAL A 62 -3.20 6.10 -0.71
N LEU A 63 -2.45 5.35 0.11
CA LEU A 63 -2.68 5.35 1.56
C LEU A 63 -2.47 6.74 2.15
N LYS A 64 -1.46 7.47 1.68
CA LYS A 64 -1.22 8.83 2.13
C LYS A 64 -2.40 9.75 1.81
N ARG A 65 -2.92 9.65 0.60
CA ARG A 65 -4.06 10.49 0.20
C ARG A 65 -5.31 10.15 1.00
N LEU A 66 -5.53 8.87 1.28
CA LEU A 66 -6.64 8.45 2.15
C LEU A 66 -6.46 8.98 3.57
N THR A 67 -5.23 8.97 4.06
CA THR A 67 -4.90 9.49 5.38
C THR A 67 -5.12 11.00 5.44
N ASP A 68 -4.63 11.73 4.43
CA ASP A 68 -4.78 13.18 4.38
C ASP A 68 -6.24 13.60 4.27
N ALA A 69 -7.07 12.77 3.64
CA ALA A 69 -8.51 13.01 3.54
C ALA A 69 -9.27 12.52 4.79
N GLU A 70 -8.55 12.02 5.79
CA GLU A 70 -9.12 11.54 7.05
C GLU A 70 -10.08 10.36 6.86
N LEU A 71 -9.86 9.57 5.82
CA LEU A 71 -10.67 8.39 5.54
C LEU A 71 -10.12 7.13 6.19
N ILE A 72 -8.81 7.11 6.47
CA ILE A 72 -8.16 6.05 7.22
C ILE A 72 -7.18 6.67 8.21
N GLU A 73 -6.77 5.88 9.19
CA GLU A 73 -5.72 6.25 10.13
C GLU A 73 -4.55 5.30 9.90
N TYR A 74 -3.47 5.82 9.29
CA TYR A 74 -2.34 4.99 8.96
C TYR A 74 -1.55 4.57 10.20
N GLU A 75 -1.32 3.28 10.33
CA GLU A 75 -0.46 2.71 11.37
C GLU A 75 0.31 1.55 10.75
N PHE A 76 1.59 1.43 11.09
CA PHE A 76 2.45 0.44 10.44
C PHE A 76 2.02 -1.02 10.69
N ASP A 77 1.28 -1.28 11.76
CA ASP A 77 0.86 -2.64 12.09
C ASP A 77 -0.52 -2.99 11.55
N LYS A 78 -1.16 -2.09 10.82
CA LYS A 78 -2.44 -2.38 10.21
C LYS A 78 -2.28 -3.10 8.89
N THR A 79 -3.29 -3.90 8.55
CA THR A 79 -3.37 -4.61 7.28
C THR A 79 -4.30 -3.86 6.33
N ASN A 80 -4.30 -4.28 5.06
CA ASN A 80 -5.23 -3.73 4.09
C ASN A 80 -6.68 -3.96 4.52
N SER A 81 -6.98 -5.07 5.19
CA SER A 81 -8.31 -5.34 5.70
C SER A 81 -8.73 -4.32 6.76
N ASP A 82 -7.78 -3.90 7.60
CA ASP A 82 -8.07 -2.90 8.62
C ASP A 82 -8.44 -1.57 7.96
N TYR A 83 -7.66 -1.14 6.96
CA TYR A 83 -7.96 0.10 6.25
C TYR A 83 -9.29 -0.01 5.49
N PHE A 84 -9.54 -1.15 4.88
CA PHE A 84 -10.77 -1.38 4.15
C PHE A 84 -11.99 -1.18 5.06
N ALA A 85 -11.91 -1.65 6.29
CA ALA A 85 -13.00 -1.52 7.25
C ALA A 85 -13.24 -0.07 7.68
N GLU A 86 -12.21 0.78 7.63
CA GLU A 86 -12.34 2.19 8.01
C GLU A 86 -13.02 3.03 6.94
N ILE A 87 -13.00 2.59 5.70
CA ILE A 87 -13.58 3.34 4.58
C ILE A 87 -15.07 3.09 4.55
N THR A 88 -15.85 4.16 4.66
CA THR A 88 -17.31 4.06 4.73
C THR A 88 -18.01 4.29 3.39
N SER A 89 -17.38 5.02 2.48
CA SER A 89 -17.94 5.27 1.15
C SER A 89 -17.90 4.00 0.31
N GLU A 90 -19.04 3.63 -0.29
CA GLU A 90 -19.13 2.44 -1.11
C GLU A 90 -18.24 2.53 -2.36
N GLU A 91 -18.20 3.70 -2.98
CA GLU A 91 -17.36 3.94 -4.14
C GLU A 91 -15.87 3.77 -3.81
N LEU A 92 -15.43 4.37 -2.69
CA LEU A 92 -14.06 4.24 -2.26
C LEU A 92 -13.75 2.82 -1.80
N HIS A 93 -14.72 2.15 -1.21
CA HIS A 93 -14.61 0.76 -0.79
C HIS A 93 -14.26 -0.13 -1.99
N THR A 94 -15.03 0.00 -3.07
CA THR A 94 -14.82 -0.76 -4.29
C THR A 94 -13.46 -0.44 -4.92
N GLY A 95 -13.13 0.85 -5.01
CA GLY A 95 -11.85 1.28 -5.55
C GLY A 95 -10.67 0.79 -4.74
N PHE A 96 -10.78 0.85 -3.42
CA PHE A 96 -9.71 0.37 -2.55
C PHE A 96 -9.54 -1.14 -2.65
N ARG A 97 -10.63 -1.88 -2.79
CA ARG A 97 -10.56 -3.32 -2.99
C ARG A 97 -9.79 -3.66 -4.27
N LYS A 98 -10.08 -2.97 -5.36
CA LYS A 98 -9.36 -3.17 -6.60
C LYS A 98 -7.89 -2.83 -6.46
N ALA A 99 -7.60 -1.73 -5.76
CA ALA A 99 -6.21 -1.30 -5.55
C ALA A 99 -5.43 -2.31 -4.72
N THR A 100 -6.02 -2.82 -3.64
CA THR A 100 -5.33 -3.81 -2.81
C THR A 100 -5.15 -5.14 -3.54
N THR A 101 -6.14 -5.52 -4.35
CA THR A 101 -6.04 -6.77 -5.11
C THR A 101 -4.90 -6.74 -6.10
N ILE A 102 -4.79 -5.66 -6.88
CA ILE A 102 -3.71 -5.55 -7.86
C ILE A 102 -2.35 -5.36 -7.17
N TYR A 103 -2.33 -4.63 -6.05
CA TYR A 103 -1.11 -4.44 -5.28
C TYR A 103 -0.58 -5.77 -4.76
N ASP A 104 -1.45 -6.56 -4.12
CA ASP A 104 -1.06 -7.85 -3.57
C ASP A 104 -0.57 -8.80 -4.66
N TYR A 105 -1.26 -8.82 -5.79
CA TYR A 105 -0.87 -9.65 -6.92
C TYR A 105 0.53 -9.30 -7.40
N ILE A 106 0.82 -8.02 -7.57
CA ILE A 106 2.11 -7.57 -8.09
C ILE A 106 3.21 -7.67 -7.05
N TRP A 107 2.95 -7.18 -5.84
CA TRP A 107 3.99 -7.12 -4.82
C TRP A 107 4.40 -8.50 -4.30
N TYR A 108 3.41 -9.36 -4.04
CA TYR A 108 3.69 -10.69 -3.51
C TYR A 108 3.80 -11.77 -4.57
N GLY A 109 3.53 -11.46 -5.81
CA GLY A 109 3.59 -12.41 -6.90
C GLY A 109 5.02 -12.83 -7.23
N ASN A 110 5.18 -14.07 -7.64
CA ASN A 110 6.49 -14.61 -7.99
C ASN A 110 6.66 -14.60 -9.51
N PHE A 111 6.71 -13.41 -10.10
CA PHE A 111 6.85 -13.23 -11.53
C PHE A 111 7.56 -11.91 -11.81
N THR A 112 8.02 -11.74 -13.04
CA THR A 112 8.65 -10.50 -13.46
C THR A 112 7.58 -9.45 -13.74
N VAL A 113 7.63 -8.34 -13.03
CA VAL A 113 6.67 -7.25 -13.21
C VAL A 113 7.13 -6.39 -14.39
N THR A 114 6.25 -6.21 -15.37
CA THR A 114 6.54 -5.46 -16.59
C THR A 114 5.92 -4.06 -16.53
N GLU A 115 6.28 -3.24 -17.52
CA GLU A 115 5.68 -1.92 -17.67
C GLU A 115 4.16 -2.04 -17.87
N THR A 116 3.71 -3.05 -18.60
CA THR A 116 2.28 -3.28 -18.80
C THR A 116 1.58 -3.53 -17.48
N ASP A 117 2.19 -4.33 -16.60
CA ASP A 117 1.64 -4.59 -15.28
C ASP A 117 1.55 -3.30 -14.46
N PHE A 118 2.59 -2.47 -14.51
CA PHE A 118 2.59 -1.19 -13.81
C PHE A 118 1.47 -0.29 -14.34
N ASN A 119 1.30 -0.24 -15.66
CA ASN A 119 0.28 0.62 -16.27
C ASN A 119 -1.12 0.21 -15.84
N LYS A 120 -1.38 -1.08 -15.71
CA LYS A 120 -2.66 -1.58 -15.22
C LYS A 120 -2.90 -1.16 -13.77
N ALA A 121 -1.88 -1.32 -12.94
CA ALA A 121 -1.99 -0.92 -11.54
C ALA A 121 -2.18 0.59 -11.42
N GLN A 122 -1.44 1.36 -12.20
CA GLN A 122 -1.54 2.81 -12.20
C GLN A 122 -2.96 3.28 -12.53
N ALA A 123 -3.59 2.66 -13.52
CA ALA A 123 -4.95 3.03 -13.90
C ALA A 123 -5.92 2.82 -12.73
N ILE A 124 -5.77 1.71 -12.02
CA ILE A 124 -6.63 1.40 -10.87
C ILE A 124 -6.37 2.40 -9.73
N PHE A 125 -5.10 2.69 -9.45
CA PHE A 125 -4.73 3.64 -8.40
C PHE A 125 -5.24 5.05 -8.71
N LYS A 126 -5.11 5.48 -9.97
CA LYS A 126 -5.58 6.82 -10.38
C LYS A 126 -7.09 6.94 -10.26
N ASN A 127 -7.82 5.89 -10.65
CA ASN A 127 -9.27 5.90 -10.51
C ASN A 127 -9.67 6.06 -9.06
N LEU A 128 -8.99 5.36 -8.16
CA LEU A 128 -9.26 5.49 -6.74
C LEU A 128 -8.93 6.91 -6.26
N GLU A 129 -7.79 7.45 -6.66
CA GLU A 129 -7.39 8.80 -6.26
C GLU A 129 -8.42 9.85 -6.68
N HIS A 130 -9.01 9.69 -7.86
CA HIS A 130 -10.02 10.64 -8.34
C HIS A 130 -11.28 10.61 -7.47
N SER A 131 -11.55 9.51 -6.79
CA SER A 131 -12.70 9.38 -5.92
C SER A 131 -12.42 9.90 -4.51
N ILE A 132 -11.16 10.15 -4.16
CA ILE A 132 -10.80 10.66 -2.84
C ILE A 132 -11.03 12.16 -2.79
N PRO A 133 -11.80 12.67 -1.79
CA PRO A 133 -12.00 14.10 -1.66
C PRO A 133 -10.68 14.83 -1.46
N LYS A 134 -10.53 15.98 -2.11
CA LYS A 134 -9.32 16.78 -1.93
C LYS A 134 -9.41 17.54 -0.62
N THR A 135 -8.34 17.47 0.15
CA THR A 135 -8.22 18.31 1.35
C THR A 135 -7.70 19.68 0.93
N THR A 136 -8.32 20.70 1.44
CA THR A 136 -7.90 22.09 1.19
C THR A 136 -6.96 22.57 2.29
#